data_e3ff931712bbed65c7dc73df431e9c0e
#
_entry.id   e3ff931712bbed65c7dc73df431e9c0e
#
_cell.length_a   1.000
_cell.length_b   1.000
_cell.length_c   1.000
_cell.angle_alpha   90.00
_cell.angle_beta   90.00
_cell.angle_gamma   90.00
#
_symmetry.space_group_name_H-M   'P 1'
#
loop_
_entity.id
_entity.type
_entity.pdbx_description
1 polymer ?
#
loop_
_entity_poly.entity_id
_entity_poly.type
_entity_poly.pdbx_seq_one_letter_code
_entity_poly.pdbx_strand_id
1 'polypeptide(L)'
;MRVVQTQGQKLQDKVNVLGQGQVETQGHRIVKISNKDGERVLQFLRKFFFMDEPLNIAVGLLDEPGSTCSELEQYCIDSIPDGVSFMAVNSRGEVIGICLNGVDVRGKSEDEDSKNFECTNPRFGKILGLLQDVGKQSDVFGQFPDVDRMLEVRIISVDDAYRGQGIAKALIEKTRLEGEKMGIPLMRVDCTSAFSAKAVARLGFHCVYTLQYADYLDKQGQRVFDPPSPHTCCKTFVRHLN
;
A
#
# COMPACT_ATOMS: atom_id res chain seq x y z
N MET A 1 -51.37 -21.54 -17.56
CA MET A 1 -49.93 -21.45 -17.79
C MET A 1 -49.53 -20.00 -17.50
N ARG A 2 -49.04 -19.73 -16.27
CA ARG A 2 -48.66 -18.36 -15.81
C ARG A 2 -47.13 -18.28 -15.86
N VAL A 3 -46.62 -17.34 -16.64
CA VAL A 3 -45.22 -16.98 -16.71
C VAL A 3 -44.93 -16.06 -15.55
N VAL A 4 -44.00 -16.44 -14.67
CA VAL A 4 -43.48 -15.62 -13.60
C VAL A 4 -42.25 -14.89 -14.12
N GLN A 5 -42.35 -13.57 -14.25
CA GLN A 5 -41.21 -12.68 -14.52
C GLN A 5 -40.46 -12.43 -13.22
N THR A 6 -39.21 -12.88 -13.14
CA THR A 6 -38.27 -12.50 -12.11
C THR A 6 -37.59 -11.20 -12.49
N GLN A 7 -37.91 -10.11 -11.79
CA GLN A 7 -37.21 -8.84 -11.86
C GLN A 7 -35.85 -8.94 -11.17
N GLY A 8 -34.78 -8.89 -11.93
CA GLY A 8 -33.43 -8.68 -11.43
C GLY A 8 -33.22 -7.23 -11.03
N GLN A 9 -33.22 -6.97 -9.73
CA GLN A 9 -32.94 -5.66 -9.18
C GLN A 9 -31.40 -5.44 -9.21
N LYS A 10 -30.93 -4.61 -10.14
CA LYS A 10 -29.57 -4.04 -10.13
C LYS A 10 -29.46 -3.09 -8.92
N LEU A 11 -28.65 -3.48 -7.93
CA LEU A 11 -28.17 -2.52 -6.93
C LEU A 11 -27.19 -1.56 -7.64
N GLN A 12 -27.65 -0.37 -7.95
CA GLN A 12 -26.82 0.76 -8.28
C GLN A 12 -26.30 1.37 -6.97
N ASP A 13 -25.02 1.20 -6.70
CA ASP A 13 -24.34 1.90 -5.60
C ASP A 13 -24.46 3.41 -5.84
N LYS A 14 -25.27 4.08 -5.01
CA LYS A 14 -25.38 5.53 -5.02
C LYS A 14 -24.14 6.14 -4.38
N VAL A 15 -23.22 6.64 -5.18
CA VAL A 15 -22.13 7.50 -4.73
C VAL A 15 -22.68 8.92 -4.64
N ASN A 16 -22.87 9.44 -3.44
CA ASN A 16 -23.19 10.85 -3.21
C ASN A 16 -21.89 11.66 -3.16
N VAL A 17 -21.66 12.51 -4.17
CA VAL A 17 -20.56 13.48 -4.16
C VAL A 17 -21.06 14.77 -3.52
N LEU A 18 -20.71 14.99 -2.25
CA LEU A 18 -20.90 16.29 -1.59
C LEU A 18 -19.61 17.11 -1.71
N GLY A 19 -19.76 18.43 -1.88
CA GLY A 19 -18.68 19.37 -2.15
C GLY A 19 -17.49 19.24 -1.20
N GLN A 20 -16.26 19.30 -1.76
CA GLN A 20 -14.93 19.12 -1.19
C GLN A 20 -14.38 17.68 -1.22
N GLY A 21 -14.66 16.90 -2.26
CA GLY A 21 -13.85 15.69 -2.55
C GLY A 21 -14.00 14.53 -1.55
N GLN A 22 -15.06 14.50 -0.75
CA GLN A 22 -15.37 13.42 0.18
C GLN A 22 -16.25 12.37 -0.52
N VAL A 23 -15.81 11.10 -0.49
CA VAL A 23 -16.60 9.95 -0.96
C VAL A 23 -17.16 9.27 0.30
N GLU A 24 -18.47 9.37 0.53
CA GLU A 24 -19.16 8.59 1.55
C GLU A 24 -19.59 7.25 0.96
N THR A 25 -19.11 6.17 1.56
CA THR A 25 -19.64 4.82 1.38
C THR A 25 -20.16 4.33 2.73
N GLN A 26 -21.17 3.49 2.74
CA GLN A 26 -21.89 2.96 3.92
C GLN A 26 -21.09 3.03 5.24
N GLY A 27 -21.24 4.14 6.01
CA GLY A 27 -20.73 4.24 7.38
C GLY A 27 -19.28 4.69 7.57
N HIS A 28 -18.52 5.00 6.52
CA HIS A 28 -17.18 5.57 6.61
C HIS A 28 -16.93 6.61 5.52
N ARG A 29 -15.94 7.46 5.74
CA ARG A 29 -15.49 8.47 4.76
C ARG A 29 -13.99 8.37 4.54
N ILE A 30 -13.55 8.63 3.32
CA ILE A 30 -12.13 8.70 2.97
C ILE A 30 -11.68 10.16 3.07
N VAL A 31 -10.64 10.41 3.86
CA VAL A 31 -10.06 11.72 4.07
C VAL A 31 -8.59 11.72 3.68
N LYS A 32 -8.10 12.86 3.19
CA LYS A 32 -6.69 13.05 2.85
C LYS A 32 -5.87 13.15 4.14
N ILE A 33 -4.73 12.47 4.20
CA ILE A 33 -3.77 12.57 5.31
C ILE A 33 -2.95 13.84 5.14
N SER A 34 -2.73 14.54 6.24
CA SER A 34 -1.87 15.71 6.32
C SER A 34 -0.76 15.50 7.37
N ASN A 35 0.23 16.38 7.41
CA ASN A 35 1.32 16.31 8.41
C ASN A 35 0.81 16.33 9.86
N LYS A 36 -0.39 16.87 10.10
CA LYS A 36 -1.02 16.88 11.44
C LYS A 36 -1.56 15.52 11.87
N ASP A 37 -1.71 14.59 10.94
CA ASP A 37 -2.28 13.27 11.19
C ASP A 37 -1.22 12.21 11.51
N GLY A 38 0.07 12.56 11.51
CA GLY A 38 1.19 11.62 11.67
C GLY A 38 1.03 10.67 12.85
N GLU A 39 0.73 11.19 14.05
CA GLU A 39 0.55 10.34 15.22
C GLU A 39 -0.67 9.41 15.11
N ARG A 40 -1.78 9.87 14.51
CA ARG A 40 -2.96 9.02 14.24
C ARG A 40 -2.64 7.90 13.27
N VAL A 41 -1.82 8.19 12.26
CA VAL A 41 -1.33 7.21 11.29
C VAL A 41 -0.48 6.16 12.00
N LEU A 42 0.49 6.58 12.80
CA LEU A 42 1.37 5.65 13.52
C LEU A 42 0.60 4.79 14.52
N GLN A 43 -0.33 5.35 15.29
CA GLN A 43 -1.17 4.60 16.22
C GLN A 43 -1.96 3.49 15.52
N PHE A 44 -2.51 3.78 14.33
CA PHE A 44 -3.20 2.79 13.53
C PHE A 44 -2.25 1.71 13.00
N LEU A 45 -1.10 2.10 12.43
CA LEU A 45 -0.14 1.17 11.84
C LEU A 45 0.52 0.26 12.87
N ARG A 46 0.87 0.77 14.05
CA ARG A 46 1.36 -0.04 15.19
C ARG A 46 0.38 -1.15 15.57
N LYS A 47 -0.92 -0.86 15.48
CA LYS A 47 -1.97 -1.80 15.91
C LYS A 47 -2.36 -2.81 14.83
N PHE A 48 -2.41 -2.40 13.56
CA PHE A 48 -3.06 -3.17 12.50
C PHE A 48 -2.15 -3.52 11.31
N PHE A 49 -0.89 -3.07 11.32
CA PHE A 49 0.03 -3.33 10.20
C PHE A 49 1.39 -3.86 10.65
N PHE A 50 2.07 -3.18 11.56
CA PHE A 50 3.46 -3.49 11.86
C PHE A 50 3.69 -4.92 12.36
N MET A 51 2.76 -5.45 13.13
CA MET A 51 2.83 -6.81 13.69
C MET A 51 2.37 -7.90 12.70
N ASP A 52 1.58 -7.53 11.68
CA ASP A 52 0.98 -8.46 10.72
C ASP A 52 1.74 -8.49 9.39
N GLU A 53 2.69 -7.56 9.17
CA GLU A 53 3.45 -7.47 7.92
C GLU A 53 4.44 -8.66 7.80
N PRO A 54 4.34 -9.48 6.72
CA PRO A 54 5.10 -10.71 6.61
C PRO A 54 6.62 -10.56 6.68
N LEU A 55 7.18 -9.46 6.16
CA LEU A 55 8.62 -9.23 6.20
C LEU A 55 9.08 -8.80 7.60
N ASN A 56 8.25 -8.01 8.31
CA ASN A 56 8.52 -7.65 9.70
C ASN A 56 8.58 -8.91 10.58
N ILE A 57 7.64 -9.83 10.37
CA ILE A 57 7.61 -11.13 11.07
C ILE A 57 8.85 -11.96 10.71
N ALA A 58 9.17 -12.06 9.42
CA ALA A 58 10.27 -12.91 8.93
C ALA A 58 11.64 -12.49 9.47
N VAL A 59 11.87 -11.20 9.71
CA VAL A 59 13.13 -10.71 10.29
C VAL A 59 13.08 -10.51 11.81
N GLY A 60 11.91 -10.75 12.41
CA GLY A 60 11.69 -10.52 13.84
C GLY A 60 11.84 -9.04 14.20
N LEU A 61 11.31 -8.12 13.39
CA LEU A 61 11.51 -6.69 13.58
C LEU A 61 10.94 -6.17 14.91
N LEU A 62 9.80 -6.73 15.31
CA LEU A 62 9.04 -6.34 16.50
C LEU A 62 8.71 -7.59 17.35
N ASP A 63 9.75 -8.31 17.80
CA ASP A 63 9.61 -9.62 18.45
C ASP A 63 8.96 -9.55 19.84
N GLU A 64 9.08 -8.40 20.53
CA GLU A 64 8.63 -8.26 21.91
C GLU A 64 7.44 -7.32 22.02
N PRO A 65 6.51 -7.57 22.95
CA PRO A 65 5.41 -6.66 23.22
C PRO A 65 5.92 -5.25 23.56
N GLY A 66 5.46 -4.26 22.82
CA GLY A 66 5.86 -2.86 22.98
C GLY A 66 7.16 -2.48 22.24
N SER A 67 7.76 -3.39 21.47
CA SER A 67 8.85 -3.07 20.56
C SER A 67 8.43 -2.02 19.54
N THR A 68 9.32 -1.10 19.23
CA THR A 68 9.16 -0.08 18.21
C THR A 68 10.35 -0.08 17.26
N CYS A 69 10.14 0.37 16.05
CA CYS A 69 11.20 0.60 15.07
C CYS A 69 11.05 2.03 14.55
N SER A 70 11.87 2.94 15.07
CA SER A 70 11.81 4.36 14.73
C SER A 70 11.99 4.61 13.23
N GLU A 71 12.82 3.81 12.58
CA GLU A 71 13.07 3.90 11.15
C GLU A 71 11.86 3.46 10.32
N LEU A 72 11.14 2.41 10.71
CA LEU A 72 9.88 2.02 10.08
C LEU A 72 8.81 3.11 10.27
N GLU A 73 8.71 3.70 11.45
CA GLU A 73 7.80 4.80 11.73
C GLU A 73 8.15 6.03 10.89
N GLN A 74 9.43 6.38 10.80
CA GLN A 74 9.89 7.50 9.99
C GLN A 74 9.60 7.28 8.51
N TYR A 75 9.87 6.08 7.97
CA TYR A 75 9.50 5.70 6.61
C TYR A 75 8.00 5.93 6.31
N CYS A 76 7.13 5.62 7.28
CA CYS A 76 5.70 5.88 7.13
C CYS A 76 5.37 7.38 7.12
N ILE A 77 6.00 8.17 8.01
CA ILE A 77 5.78 9.62 8.11
C ILE A 77 6.30 10.36 6.88
N ASP A 78 7.44 9.96 6.34
CA ASP A 78 8.06 10.56 5.15
C ASP A 78 7.21 10.37 3.87
N SER A 79 6.23 9.48 3.90
CA SER A 79 5.25 9.31 2.82
C SER A 79 4.11 10.37 2.84
N ILE A 80 3.96 11.12 3.92
CA ILE A 80 2.82 12.07 4.09
C ILE A 80 3.02 13.38 3.30
N PRO A 81 4.21 14.00 3.24
CA PRO A 81 4.43 15.28 2.56
C PRO A 81 4.07 15.28 1.08
N ASP A 82 4.14 14.15 0.38
CA ASP A 82 3.73 14.04 -1.04
C ASP A 82 2.25 14.40 -1.25
N GLY A 83 1.46 14.40 -0.18
CA GLY A 83 0.07 14.85 -0.20
C GLY A 83 -0.86 13.97 -1.02
N VAL A 84 -0.53 12.70 -1.18
CA VAL A 84 -1.29 11.71 -1.96
C VAL A 84 -1.81 10.54 -1.11
N SER A 85 -1.63 10.61 0.21
CA SER A 85 -2.01 9.57 1.17
C SER A 85 -3.42 9.80 1.73
N PHE A 86 -4.14 8.70 2.04
CA PHE A 86 -5.53 8.72 2.49
C PHE A 86 -5.78 7.78 3.66
N MET A 87 -6.76 8.13 4.50
CA MET A 87 -7.29 7.26 5.54
C MET A 87 -8.81 7.17 5.48
N ALA A 88 -9.33 6.03 5.86
CA ALA A 88 -10.76 5.81 6.09
C ALA A 88 -11.07 6.06 7.57
N VAL A 89 -12.10 6.84 7.84
CA VAL A 89 -12.58 7.10 9.21
C VAL A 89 -14.06 6.73 9.33
N ASN A 90 -14.42 6.10 10.45
CA ASN A 90 -15.80 5.74 10.73
C ASN A 90 -16.62 6.97 11.22
N SER A 91 -17.90 6.77 11.53
CA SER A 91 -18.80 7.82 12.01
C SER A 91 -18.36 8.45 13.34
N ARG A 92 -17.51 7.76 14.12
CA ARG A 92 -16.94 8.28 15.37
C ARG A 92 -15.62 9.04 15.16
N GLY A 93 -15.13 9.11 13.91
CA GLY A 93 -13.86 9.74 13.58
C GLY A 93 -12.64 8.86 13.85
N GLU A 94 -12.82 7.58 14.18
CA GLU A 94 -11.74 6.62 14.39
C GLU A 94 -11.17 6.17 13.04
N VAL A 95 -9.85 6.03 12.93
CA VAL A 95 -9.18 5.50 11.74
C VAL A 95 -9.42 4.00 11.65
N ILE A 96 -9.94 3.55 10.50
CA ILE A 96 -10.29 2.15 10.23
C ILE A 96 -9.57 1.58 9.01
N GLY A 97 -8.77 2.40 8.32
CA GLY A 97 -7.91 1.99 7.22
C GLY A 97 -7.02 3.12 6.77
N ILE A 98 -5.84 2.78 6.27
CA ILE A 98 -4.82 3.72 5.78
C ILE A 98 -4.28 3.23 4.45
N CYS A 99 -4.01 4.19 3.54
CA CYS A 99 -3.23 4.01 2.33
C CYS A 99 -2.17 5.11 2.28
N LEU A 100 -0.92 4.76 2.56
CA LEU A 100 0.23 5.65 2.37
C LEU A 100 0.75 5.49 0.96
N ASN A 101 0.96 6.60 0.30
CA ASN A 101 1.39 6.66 -1.08
C ASN A 101 2.55 7.63 -1.24
N GLY A 102 3.31 7.46 -2.32
CA GLY A 102 4.35 8.39 -2.76
C GLY A 102 4.23 8.69 -4.25
N VAL A 103 5.01 9.65 -4.72
CA VAL A 103 5.15 9.98 -6.15
C VAL A 103 6.60 9.71 -6.56
N ASP A 104 6.79 8.68 -7.37
CA ASP A 104 8.09 8.39 -7.95
C ASP A 104 8.26 9.15 -9.26
N VAL A 105 9.46 9.65 -9.51
CA VAL A 105 9.81 10.45 -10.70
C VAL A 105 10.99 9.79 -11.39
N ARG A 106 10.87 9.57 -12.71
CA ARG A 106 11.95 9.02 -13.53
C ARG A 106 13.24 9.82 -13.36
N GLY A 107 14.34 9.13 -13.17
CA GLY A 107 15.68 9.74 -13.03
C GLY A 107 15.99 10.31 -11.64
N LYS A 108 15.03 10.37 -10.71
CA LYS A 108 15.36 10.46 -9.29
C LYS A 108 15.84 9.09 -8.84
N SER A 109 17.07 9.01 -8.38
CA SER A 109 17.55 7.78 -7.76
C SER A 109 16.89 7.66 -6.36
N GLU A 110 16.48 6.45 -6.00
CA GLU A 110 16.09 6.14 -4.61
C GLU A 110 17.20 6.54 -3.62
N ASP A 111 18.43 6.66 -4.09
CA ASP A 111 19.59 7.18 -3.35
C ASP A 111 19.48 8.68 -3.04
N GLU A 112 18.70 9.47 -3.78
CA GLU A 112 18.47 10.89 -3.48
C GLU A 112 17.39 11.09 -2.41
N ASP A 113 16.34 10.29 -2.42
CA ASP A 113 15.31 10.27 -1.38
C ASP A 113 15.82 9.58 -0.10
N SER A 114 16.73 8.61 -0.22
CA SER A 114 17.36 7.89 0.91
C SER A 114 18.56 8.63 1.53
N LYS A 115 19.11 9.67 0.91
CA LYS A 115 20.22 10.46 1.50
C LYS A 115 19.91 11.06 2.87
N ASN A 116 18.64 11.20 3.21
CA ASN A 116 18.19 11.70 4.52
C ASN A 116 17.69 10.60 5.46
N PHE A 117 17.67 9.32 4.99
CA PHE A 117 17.17 8.20 5.77
C PHE A 117 18.30 7.21 6.06
N GLU A 118 19.00 7.41 7.17
CA GLU A 118 20.02 6.48 7.66
C GLU A 118 19.33 5.36 8.46
N CYS A 119 19.25 4.16 7.87
CA CYS A 119 18.73 2.99 8.56
C CYS A 119 19.84 2.32 9.36
N THR A 120 19.81 2.46 10.68
CA THR A 120 20.75 1.81 11.60
C THR A 120 20.24 0.46 12.12
N ASN A 121 18.93 0.20 12.00
CA ASN A 121 18.35 -1.08 12.39
C ASN A 121 18.64 -2.15 11.34
N PRO A 122 19.44 -3.18 11.64
CA PRO A 122 19.88 -4.18 10.66
C PRO A 122 18.72 -5.06 10.16
N ARG A 123 17.66 -5.25 10.95
CA ARG A 123 16.47 -6.02 10.56
C ARG A 123 15.64 -5.24 9.56
N PHE A 124 15.36 -3.96 9.83
CA PHE A 124 14.64 -3.10 8.91
C PHE A 124 15.48 -2.83 7.65
N GLY A 125 16.79 -2.71 7.76
CA GLY A 125 17.70 -2.58 6.62
C GLY A 125 17.59 -3.75 5.62
N LYS A 126 17.33 -4.99 6.08
CA LYS A 126 17.06 -6.12 5.18
C LYS A 126 15.77 -5.91 4.36
N ILE A 127 14.73 -5.38 4.99
CA ILE A 127 13.43 -5.12 4.33
C ILE A 127 13.61 -4.04 3.27
N LEU A 128 14.27 -2.92 3.62
CA LEU A 128 14.57 -1.85 2.67
C LEU A 128 15.42 -2.35 1.50
N GLY A 129 16.44 -3.17 1.77
CA GLY A 129 17.27 -3.79 0.73
C GLY A 129 16.45 -4.63 -0.24
N LEU A 130 15.52 -5.46 0.25
CA LEU A 130 14.62 -6.23 -0.62
C LEU A 130 13.73 -5.31 -1.46
N LEU A 131 13.13 -4.28 -0.86
CA LEU A 131 12.26 -3.35 -1.60
C LEU A 131 13.05 -2.59 -2.68
N GLN A 132 14.27 -2.15 -2.40
CA GLN A 132 15.16 -1.52 -3.38
C GLN A 132 15.51 -2.49 -4.53
N ASP A 133 15.84 -3.75 -4.21
CA ASP A 133 16.14 -4.76 -5.23
C ASP A 133 14.91 -5.08 -6.09
N VAL A 134 13.73 -5.16 -5.49
CA VAL A 134 12.45 -5.28 -6.21
C VAL A 134 12.23 -4.06 -7.11
N GLY A 135 12.49 -2.85 -6.61
CA GLY A 135 12.42 -1.62 -7.37
C GLY A 135 13.29 -1.66 -8.62
N LYS A 136 14.58 -1.99 -8.45
CA LYS A 136 15.58 -2.09 -9.52
C LYS A 136 15.26 -3.20 -10.52
N GLN A 137 14.91 -4.39 -10.03
CA GLN A 137 14.69 -5.56 -10.89
C GLN A 137 13.35 -5.53 -11.63
N SER A 138 12.32 -4.93 -11.02
CA SER A 138 11.04 -4.72 -11.70
C SER A 138 11.13 -3.70 -12.83
N ASP A 139 12.08 -2.78 -12.76
CA ASP A 139 12.35 -1.74 -13.75
C ASP A 139 11.07 -1.18 -14.41
N VAL A 140 10.13 -0.73 -13.59
CA VAL A 140 8.82 -0.28 -14.08
C VAL A 140 8.98 0.89 -15.06
N PHE A 141 9.89 1.83 -14.80
CA PHE A 141 10.14 2.92 -15.74
C PHE A 141 10.75 2.44 -17.08
N GLY A 142 11.57 1.40 -17.09
CA GLY A 142 12.08 0.79 -18.33
C GLY A 142 11.00 0.06 -19.11
N GLN A 143 10.08 -0.64 -18.41
CA GLN A 143 8.94 -1.31 -19.04
C GLN A 143 7.91 -0.31 -19.60
N PHE A 144 7.80 0.91 -19.04
CA PHE A 144 6.86 1.96 -19.44
C PHE A 144 7.62 3.25 -19.79
N PRO A 145 8.29 3.31 -20.97
CA PRO A 145 9.21 4.41 -21.32
C PRO A 145 8.55 5.78 -21.43
N ASP A 146 7.25 5.84 -21.70
CA ASP A 146 6.47 7.09 -21.81
C ASP A 146 5.99 7.62 -20.44
N VAL A 147 6.29 6.91 -19.33
CA VAL A 147 5.89 7.29 -17.98
C VAL A 147 7.04 8.01 -17.27
N ASP A 148 6.87 9.31 -16.98
CA ASP A 148 7.86 10.11 -16.24
C ASP A 148 7.61 10.15 -14.73
N ARG A 149 6.37 9.88 -14.31
CA ARG A 149 5.95 9.86 -12.91
C ARG A 149 4.97 8.72 -12.69
N MET A 150 5.09 8.06 -11.55
CA MET A 150 4.10 7.07 -11.11
C MET A 150 3.72 7.29 -9.65
N LEU A 151 2.51 6.84 -9.31
CA LEU A 151 1.97 6.85 -7.96
C LEU A 151 2.26 5.49 -7.32
N GLU A 152 3.05 5.48 -6.26
CA GLU A 152 3.39 4.27 -5.53
C GLU A 152 2.48 4.10 -4.31
N VAL A 153 1.82 2.94 -4.21
CA VAL A 153 1.12 2.53 -2.98
C VAL A 153 2.14 1.83 -2.08
N ARG A 154 2.62 2.53 -1.06
CA ARG A 154 3.66 2.04 -0.13
C ARG A 154 3.08 1.15 0.97
N ILE A 155 1.96 1.57 1.56
CA ILE A 155 1.30 0.83 2.63
C ILE A 155 -0.21 0.90 2.41
N ILE A 156 -0.87 -0.26 2.51
CA ILE A 156 -2.33 -0.34 2.63
C ILE A 156 -2.70 -1.28 3.76
N SER A 157 -3.47 -0.79 4.73
CA SER A 157 -3.92 -1.57 5.87
C SER A 157 -5.36 -1.21 6.24
N VAL A 158 -6.12 -2.20 6.69
CA VAL A 158 -7.51 -2.05 7.15
C VAL A 158 -7.67 -2.82 8.45
N ASP A 159 -8.28 -2.19 9.44
CA ASP A 159 -8.66 -2.79 10.72
C ASP A 159 -9.45 -4.08 10.49
N ASP A 160 -9.07 -5.15 11.16
CA ASP A 160 -9.62 -6.49 11.00
C ASP A 160 -11.16 -6.52 11.16
N ALA A 161 -11.68 -5.72 12.08
CA ALA A 161 -13.12 -5.61 12.33
C ALA A 161 -13.88 -5.00 11.14
N TYR A 162 -13.17 -4.33 10.21
CA TYR A 162 -13.75 -3.65 9.06
C TYR A 162 -13.34 -4.28 7.72
N ARG A 163 -12.59 -5.41 7.75
CA ARG A 163 -12.24 -6.15 6.52
C ARG A 163 -13.49 -6.67 5.80
N GLY A 164 -13.40 -6.86 4.49
CA GLY A 164 -14.52 -7.33 3.65
C GLY A 164 -15.58 -6.26 3.32
N GLN A 165 -15.50 -5.05 3.88
CA GLN A 165 -16.43 -3.96 3.66
C GLN A 165 -16.03 -2.99 2.52
N GLY A 166 -15.02 -3.36 1.71
CA GLY A 166 -14.61 -2.56 0.55
C GLY A 166 -13.70 -1.36 0.86
N ILE A 167 -13.23 -1.19 2.11
CA ILE A 167 -12.43 -0.03 2.52
C ILE A 167 -11.11 0.05 1.74
N ALA A 168 -10.37 -1.06 1.58
CA ALA A 168 -9.15 -1.07 0.78
C ALA A 168 -9.42 -0.64 -0.67
N LYS A 169 -10.53 -1.12 -1.27
CA LYS A 169 -10.96 -0.70 -2.60
C LYS A 169 -11.22 0.80 -2.66
N ALA A 170 -11.96 1.35 -1.67
CA ALA A 170 -12.28 2.78 -1.62
C ALA A 170 -11.02 3.64 -1.48
N LEU A 171 -10.04 3.22 -0.66
CA LEU A 171 -8.75 3.89 -0.50
C LEU A 171 -7.95 3.88 -1.82
N ILE A 172 -7.81 2.74 -2.49
CA ILE A 172 -7.11 2.62 -3.77
C ILE A 172 -7.80 3.46 -4.86
N GLU A 173 -9.14 3.43 -4.94
CA GLU A 173 -9.86 4.25 -5.92
C GLU A 173 -9.72 5.75 -5.63
N LYS A 174 -9.66 6.16 -4.36
CA LYS A 174 -9.37 7.56 -4.01
C LYS A 174 -7.95 7.97 -4.41
N THR A 175 -6.97 7.09 -4.19
CA THR A 175 -5.58 7.27 -4.64
C THR A 175 -5.52 7.40 -6.17
N ARG A 176 -6.21 6.52 -6.89
CA ARG A 176 -6.31 6.56 -8.35
C ARG A 176 -6.84 7.91 -8.86
N LEU A 177 -7.98 8.35 -8.31
CA LEU A 177 -8.60 9.63 -8.68
C LEU A 177 -7.68 10.84 -8.39
N GLU A 178 -6.87 10.77 -7.34
CA GLU A 178 -5.89 11.82 -7.06
C GLU A 178 -4.76 11.79 -8.08
N GLY A 179 -4.25 10.61 -8.45
CA GLY A 179 -3.25 10.43 -9.49
C GLY A 179 -3.72 10.99 -10.85
N GLU A 180 -4.96 10.71 -11.24
CA GLU A 180 -5.56 11.27 -12.47
C GLU A 180 -5.61 12.80 -12.45
N LYS A 181 -6.01 13.41 -11.32
CA LYS A 181 -6.01 14.87 -11.16
C LYS A 181 -4.62 15.48 -11.29
N MET A 182 -3.59 14.75 -10.86
CA MET A 182 -2.20 15.18 -10.96
C MET A 182 -1.58 14.89 -12.34
N GLY A 183 -2.32 14.26 -13.25
CA GLY A 183 -1.83 13.84 -14.57
C GLY A 183 -0.75 12.75 -14.46
N ILE A 184 -0.80 11.92 -13.43
CA ILE A 184 0.11 10.77 -13.27
C ILE A 184 -0.49 9.59 -14.04
N PRO A 185 0.24 8.98 -14.99
CA PRO A 185 -0.35 7.98 -15.88
C PRO A 185 -0.36 6.56 -15.33
N LEU A 186 0.40 6.27 -14.25
CA LEU A 186 0.62 4.91 -13.76
C LEU A 186 0.57 4.85 -12.23
N MET A 187 -0.04 3.79 -11.71
CA MET A 187 0.11 3.38 -10.30
C MET A 187 0.95 2.12 -10.21
N ARG A 188 1.81 2.05 -9.17
CA ARG A 188 2.58 0.87 -8.77
C ARG A 188 2.22 0.46 -7.35
N VAL A 189 2.33 -0.84 -7.05
CA VAL A 189 2.28 -1.39 -5.70
C VAL A 189 3.15 -2.63 -5.61
N ASP A 190 4.01 -2.68 -4.60
CA ASP A 190 4.80 -3.87 -4.26
C ASP A 190 4.09 -4.64 -3.15
N CYS A 191 3.65 -5.84 -3.46
CA CYS A 191 2.88 -6.69 -2.58
C CYS A 191 3.77 -7.73 -1.93
N THR A 192 4.13 -7.51 -0.66
CA THR A 192 4.91 -8.44 0.16
C THR A 192 4.07 -9.59 0.70
N SER A 193 2.75 -9.49 0.67
CA SER A 193 1.84 -10.52 1.13
C SER A 193 1.00 -11.12 0.00
N ALA A 194 0.68 -12.42 0.12
CA ALA A 194 -0.24 -13.10 -0.77
C ALA A 194 -1.66 -12.48 -0.75
N PHE A 195 -2.04 -11.87 0.37
CA PHE A 195 -3.35 -11.25 0.53
C PHE A 195 -3.43 -9.90 -0.20
N SER A 196 -2.41 -9.03 -0.06
CA SER A 196 -2.35 -7.77 -0.81
C SER A 196 -2.27 -8.01 -2.31
N ALA A 197 -1.43 -8.95 -2.77
CA ALA A 197 -1.33 -9.34 -4.17
C ALA A 197 -2.69 -9.78 -4.76
N LYS A 198 -3.42 -10.62 -4.02
CA LYS A 198 -4.77 -11.06 -4.43
C LYS A 198 -5.79 -9.91 -4.45
N ALA A 199 -5.68 -8.97 -3.51
CA ALA A 199 -6.57 -7.83 -3.42
C ALA A 199 -6.35 -6.86 -4.59
N VAL A 200 -5.11 -6.46 -4.89
CA VAL A 200 -4.82 -5.49 -5.96
C VAL A 200 -5.08 -6.08 -7.35
N ALA A 201 -4.83 -7.38 -7.56
CA ALA A 201 -5.19 -8.06 -8.82
C ALA A 201 -6.69 -7.94 -9.11
N ARG A 202 -7.55 -8.04 -8.10
CA ARG A 202 -9.01 -7.84 -8.24
C ARG A 202 -9.41 -6.39 -8.52
N LEU A 203 -8.52 -5.44 -8.24
CA LEU A 203 -8.71 -4.01 -8.51
C LEU A 203 -8.15 -3.58 -9.88
N GLY A 204 -7.81 -4.54 -10.75
CA GLY A 204 -7.36 -4.30 -12.12
C GLY A 204 -5.89 -3.95 -12.26
N PHE A 205 -5.07 -4.24 -11.25
CA PHE A 205 -3.63 -4.19 -11.38
C PHE A 205 -3.10 -5.46 -12.05
N HIS A 206 -2.05 -5.33 -12.88
CA HIS A 206 -1.36 -6.47 -13.52
C HIS A 206 0.00 -6.67 -12.88
N CYS A 207 0.36 -7.93 -12.63
CA CYS A 207 1.67 -8.29 -12.13
C CYS A 207 2.72 -8.17 -13.23
N VAL A 208 3.76 -7.38 -13.01
CA VAL A 208 4.87 -7.15 -13.96
C VAL A 208 6.18 -7.76 -13.49
N TYR A 209 6.31 -8.07 -12.19
CA TYR A 209 7.51 -8.69 -11.62
C TYR A 209 7.15 -9.56 -10.41
N THR A 210 7.96 -10.60 -10.17
CA THR A 210 7.82 -11.48 -8.99
C THR A 210 9.20 -11.89 -8.49
N LEU A 211 9.47 -11.64 -7.23
CA LEU A 211 10.66 -12.11 -6.51
C LEU A 211 10.21 -13.18 -5.50
N GLN A 212 10.75 -14.40 -5.63
CA GLN A 212 10.49 -15.47 -4.66
C GLN A 212 11.38 -15.27 -3.43
N TYR A 213 10.82 -15.32 -2.23
CA TYR A 213 11.62 -15.19 -1.00
C TYR A 213 12.64 -16.32 -0.84
N ALA A 214 12.34 -17.52 -1.36
CA ALA A 214 13.24 -18.65 -1.38
C ALA A 214 14.53 -18.40 -2.17
N ASP A 215 14.49 -17.53 -3.16
CA ASP A 215 15.60 -17.19 -4.06
C ASP A 215 16.36 -15.93 -3.60
N TYR A 216 15.84 -15.21 -2.59
CA TYR A 216 16.48 -14.01 -2.05
C TYR A 216 17.47 -14.40 -0.95
N LEU A 217 18.76 -14.52 -1.35
CA LEU A 217 19.82 -15.04 -0.51
C LEU A 217 20.78 -13.93 -0.09
N ASP A 218 21.37 -14.06 1.09
CA ASP A 218 22.48 -13.23 1.54
C ASP A 218 23.82 -13.63 0.87
N LYS A 219 24.89 -12.93 1.24
CA LYS A 219 26.25 -13.18 0.72
C LYS A 219 26.80 -14.57 1.08
N GLN A 220 26.20 -15.23 2.06
CA GLN A 220 26.53 -16.57 2.52
C GLN A 220 25.65 -17.66 1.88
N GLY A 221 24.72 -17.26 0.99
CA GLY A 221 23.77 -18.17 0.33
C GLY A 221 22.62 -18.62 1.23
N GLN A 222 22.37 -17.91 2.34
CA GLN A 222 21.26 -18.21 3.24
C GLN A 222 20.04 -17.35 2.87
N ARG A 223 18.83 -17.92 3.03
CA ARG A 223 17.59 -17.16 2.84
C ARG A 223 17.52 -15.99 3.81
N VAL A 224 17.24 -14.80 3.27
CA VAL A 224 17.07 -13.59 4.08
C VAL A 224 15.69 -13.53 4.71
N PHE A 225 14.65 -14.04 4.00
CA PHE A 225 13.27 -14.02 4.45
C PHE A 225 12.64 -15.41 4.37
N ASP A 226 11.96 -15.80 5.45
CA ASP A 226 11.12 -17.00 5.53
C ASP A 226 9.79 -16.64 6.22
N PRO A 227 8.94 -15.81 5.57
CA PRO A 227 7.69 -15.38 6.18
C PRO A 227 6.71 -16.55 6.31
N PRO A 228 5.76 -16.47 7.26
CA PRO A 228 4.76 -17.50 7.47
C PRO A 228 3.90 -17.73 6.22
N SER A 229 3.47 -18.99 6.01
CA SER A 229 2.52 -19.33 4.95
C SER A 229 1.24 -18.46 5.05
N PRO A 230 0.66 -17.99 3.94
CA PRO A 230 0.93 -18.34 2.54
C PRO A 230 1.88 -17.39 1.79
N HIS A 231 2.70 -16.63 2.47
CA HIS A 231 3.54 -15.57 1.91
C HIS A 231 4.84 -16.16 1.35
N THR A 232 4.98 -16.27 0.02
CA THR A 232 6.14 -16.91 -0.64
C THR A 232 6.93 -15.98 -1.54
N CYS A 233 6.38 -14.79 -1.86
CA CYS A 233 7.01 -13.89 -2.82
C CYS A 233 6.56 -12.45 -2.61
N CYS A 234 7.40 -11.51 -3.05
CA CYS A 234 7.03 -10.13 -3.33
C CYS A 234 6.66 -9.99 -4.80
N LYS A 235 5.59 -9.25 -5.10
CA LYS A 235 5.10 -9.01 -6.47
C LYS A 235 4.90 -7.54 -6.72
N THR A 236 5.45 -7.04 -7.83
CA THR A 236 5.17 -5.70 -8.34
C THR A 236 3.97 -5.75 -9.27
N PHE A 237 2.99 -4.92 -8.96
CA PHE A 237 1.80 -4.73 -9.78
C PHE A 237 1.73 -3.28 -10.27
N VAL A 238 1.18 -3.09 -11.47
CA VAL A 238 0.92 -1.78 -12.05
C VAL A 238 -0.51 -1.67 -12.56
N ARG A 239 -1.02 -0.43 -12.60
CA ARG A 239 -2.30 -0.08 -13.21
C ARG A 239 -2.18 1.27 -13.89
N HIS A 240 -2.55 1.34 -15.19
CA HIS A 240 -2.67 2.61 -15.89
C HIS A 240 -3.82 3.45 -15.29
N LEU A 241 -3.58 4.76 -15.21
CA LEU A 241 -4.55 5.80 -14.88
C LEU A 241 -4.92 6.49 -16.18
N ASN A 242 -6.20 6.48 -16.52
CA ASN A 242 -6.73 7.08 -17.75
C ASN A 242 -7.36 8.44 -17.44
#